data_4553e647c8e493a64a23a028dfe0fb7e
#
_entry.id   4553e647c8e493a64a23a028dfe0fb7e
#
_cell.length_a   1.000
_cell.length_b   1.000
_cell.length_c   1.000
_cell.angle_alpha   90.00
_cell.angle_beta   90.00
_cell.angle_gamma   90.00
#
_symmetry.space_group_name_H-M   'P 1'
#
loop_
_entity.id
_entity.type
_entity.pdbx_description
1 polymer ?
#
loop_
_entity_poly.entity_id
_entity_poly.type
_entity_poly.pdbx_seq_one_letter_code
_entity_poly.pdbx_strand_id
1 'polypeptide(L)'
;MRTRKPASVRKAEITRAALELAFEVGPDRVTTAMIADRLGLTQPAIYKHFPNKDDIWNTVTDDLCQRIDTNIHAANGQPEPFNRLRRLIMGQLQLLHDHPALPEIMVMRDPNVDATAIRTRVTTCMGGLRAAIHRAISEAQAVDKIRSDLDAEDCTNLLVGVVQGMALRLLRFREPENFLRTGARLLDLQLKLLTEHGELQ
;
A
#
# COMPACT_ATOMS: atom_id res chain seq x y z
N MET A 1 -29.46 -22.65 -11.66
CA MET A 1 -28.95 -21.72 -12.70
C MET A 1 -27.96 -20.74 -12.07
N ARG A 2 -26.71 -20.71 -12.52
CA ARG A 2 -25.69 -19.78 -12.00
C ARG A 2 -25.92 -18.40 -12.62
N THR A 3 -26.46 -17.45 -11.86
CA THR A 3 -26.74 -16.09 -12.32
C THR A 3 -25.45 -15.44 -12.86
N ARG A 4 -25.51 -14.92 -14.09
CA ARG A 4 -24.36 -14.25 -14.74
C ARG A 4 -24.08 -12.95 -13.99
N LYS A 5 -22.99 -12.92 -13.22
CA LYS A 5 -22.55 -11.72 -12.50
C LYS A 5 -22.17 -10.60 -13.48
N PRO A 6 -22.38 -9.32 -13.13
CA PRO A 6 -21.89 -8.17 -13.90
C PRO A 6 -20.38 -8.25 -14.14
N ALA A 7 -19.92 -7.70 -15.28
CA ALA A 7 -18.50 -7.75 -15.66
C ALA A 7 -17.57 -7.08 -14.63
N SER A 8 -17.99 -5.96 -14.03
CA SER A 8 -17.25 -5.26 -12.97
C SER A 8 -17.07 -6.11 -11.72
N VAL A 9 -18.14 -6.80 -11.28
CA VAL A 9 -18.07 -7.71 -10.12
C VAL A 9 -17.13 -8.87 -10.40
N ARG A 10 -17.16 -9.42 -11.62
CA ARG A 10 -16.27 -10.52 -12.01
C ARG A 10 -14.81 -10.07 -12.08
N LYS A 11 -14.54 -8.87 -12.62
CA LYS A 11 -13.18 -8.32 -12.61
C LYS A 11 -12.65 -8.17 -11.19
N ALA A 12 -13.44 -7.63 -10.25
CA ALA A 12 -13.05 -7.50 -8.85
C ALA A 12 -12.80 -8.86 -8.16
N GLU A 13 -13.58 -9.91 -8.49
CA GLU A 13 -13.32 -11.26 -7.98
C GLU A 13 -11.99 -11.82 -8.50
N ILE A 14 -11.67 -11.60 -9.78
CA ILE A 14 -10.42 -12.07 -10.40
C ILE A 14 -9.21 -11.37 -9.78
N THR A 15 -9.25 -10.04 -9.64
CA THR A 15 -8.14 -9.28 -9.04
C THR A 15 -7.94 -9.63 -7.57
N ARG A 16 -9.01 -9.83 -6.81
CA ARG A 16 -8.92 -10.30 -5.42
C ARG A 16 -8.29 -11.68 -5.32
N ALA A 17 -8.73 -12.65 -6.14
CA ALA A 17 -8.15 -13.99 -6.15
C ALA A 17 -6.66 -13.97 -6.55
N ALA A 18 -6.26 -13.08 -7.48
CA ALA A 18 -4.87 -12.89 -7.84
C ALA A 18 -4.03 -12.38 -6.66
N LEU A 19 -4.55 -11.42 -5.87
CA LEU A 19 -3.89 -10.92 -4.66
C LEU A 19 -3.76 -11.98 -3.56
N GLU A 20 -4.82 -12.78 -3.32
CA GLU A 20 -4.78 -13.87 -2.35
C GLU A 20 -3.73 -14.92 -2.75
N LEU A 21 -3.73 -15.33 -4.02
CA LEU A 21 -2.73 -16.26 -4.55
C LEU A 21 -1.32 -15.67 -4.50
N ALA A 22 -1.14 -14.38 -4.80
CA ALA A 22 0.15 -13.73 -4.69
C ALA A 22 0.71 -13.80 -3.27
N PHE A 23 -0.13 -13.64 -2.27
CA PHE A 23 0.29 -13.81 -0.87
C PHE A 23 0.63 -15.27 -0.52
N GLU A 24 -0.07 -16.25 -1.11
CA GLU A 24 0.17 -17.68 -0.83
C GLU A 24 1.44 -18.22 -1.48
N VAL A 25 1.65 -17.91 -2.77
CA VAL A 25 2.69 -18.54 -3.58
C VAL A 25 3.74 -17.58 -4.17
N GLY A 26 3.55 -16.28 -3.98
CA GLY A 26 4.32 -15.21 -4.63
C GLY A 26 3.73 -14.79 -5.98
N PRO A 27 3.79 -13.48 -6.33
CA PRO A 27 3.12 -12.95 -7.52
C PRO A 27 3.67 -13.54 -8.83
N ASP A 28 4.96 -13.85 -8.90
CA ASP A 28 5.61 -14.42 -10.08
C ASP A 28 5.04 -15.81 -10.45
N ARG A 29 4.56 -16.56 -9.46
CA ARG A 29 4.03 -17.91 -9.63
C ARG A 29 2.53 -17.96 -9.91
N VAL A 30 1.82 -16.86 -9.72
CA VAL A 30 0.37 -16.81 -9.99
C VAL A 30 0.12 -17.00 -11.48
N THR A 31 -0.77 -17.93 -11.83
CA THR A 31 -1.22 -18.18 -13.20
C THR A 31 -2.70 -17.92 -13.35
N THR A 32 -3.15 -17.65 -14.58
CA THR A 32 -4.59 -17.50 -14.87
C THR A 32 -5.37 -18.81 -14.66
N ALA A 33 -4.71 -19.95 -14.75
CA ALA A 33 -5.30 -21.25 -14.39
C ALA A 33 -5.58 -21.33 -12.89
N MET A 34 -4.60 -20.97 -12.04
CA MET A 34 -4.78 -20.94 -10.58
C MET A 34 -5.91 -19.99 -10.16
N ILE A 35 -6.01 -18.81 -10.81
CA ILE A 35 -7.09 -17.85 -10.55
C ILE A 35 -8.44 -18.48 -10.95
N ALA A 36 -8.51 -19.15 -12.10
CA ALA A 36 -9.72 -19.82 -12.57
C ALA A 36 -10.16 -20.93 -11.59
N ASP A 37 -9.24 -21.78 -11.16
CA ASP A 37 -9.49 -22.85 -10.20
C ASP A 37 -10.00 -22.31 -8.86
N ARG A 38 -9.38 -21.24 -8.33
CA ARG A 38 -9.78 -20.56 -7.08
C ARG A 38 -11.23 -20.05 -7.15
N LEU A 39 -11.67 -19.59 -8.32
CA LEU A 39 -13.02 -19.04 -8.54
C LEU A 39 -14.03 -20.10 -9.04
N GLY A 40 -13.61 -21.33 -9.26
CA GLY A 40 -14.42 -22.39 -9.89
C GLY A 40 -14.87 -21.99 -11.30
N LEU A 41 -13.95 -21.38 -12.06
CA LEU A 41 -14.13 -20.96 -13.44
C LEU A 41 -13.23 -21.77 -14.39
N THR A 42 -13.45 -21.61 -15.69
CA THR A 42 -12.49 -22.07 -16.69
C THR A 42 -11.50 -20.96 -17.04
N GLN A 43 -10.28 -21.30 -17.42
CA GLN A 43 -9.28 -20.32 -17.86
C GLN A 43 -9.77 -19.42 -19.02
N PRO A 44 -10.52 -19.92 -20.04
CA PRO A 44 -11.13 -19.06 -21.03
C PRO A 44 -12.13 -18.04 -20.45
N ALA A 45 -12.76 -18.34 -19.32
CA ALA A 45 -13.66 -17.39 -18.66
C ALA A 45 -12.88 -16.22 -18.03
N ILE A 46 -11.65 -16.42 -17.59
CA ILE A 46 -10.75 -15.34 -17.14
C ILE A 46 -10.40 -14.43 -18.32
N TYR A 47 -10.00 -15.01 -19.46
CA TYR A 47 -9.60 -14.25 -20.65
C TYR A 47 -10.72 -13.42 -21.27
N LYS A 48 -11.99 -13.73 -21.00
CA LYS A 48 -13.15 -12.86 -21.37
C LYS A 48 -13.14 -11.52 -20.64
N HIS A 49 -12.51 -11.45 -19.48
CA HIS A 49 -12.46 -10.24 -18.64
C HIS A 49 -11.08 -9.56 -18.67
N PHE A 50 -10.04 -10.34 -18.84
CA PHE A 50 -8.64 -9.90 -18.88
C PHE A 50 -7.93 -10.61 -20.02
N PRO A 51 -7.66 -9.93 -21.14
CA PRO A 51 -7.02 -10.53 -22.33
C PRO A 51 -5.69 -11.18 -22.08
N ASN A 52 -4.95 -10.70 -21.07
CA ASN A 52 -3.65 -11.22 -20.67
C ASN A 52 -3.46 -11.10 -19.13
N LYS A 53 -2.34 -11.63 -18.61
CA LYS A 53 -1.98 -11.57 -17.19
C LYS A 53 -1.59 -10.15 -16.76
N ASP A 54 -0.97 -9.38 -17.67
CA ASP A 54 -0.60 -7.99 -17.41
C ASP A 54 -1.80 -7.13 -17.04
N ASP A 55 -2.92 -7.30 -17.72
CA ASP A 55 -4.14 -6.53 -17.46
C ASP A 55 -4.70 -6.80 -16.06
N ILE A 56 -4.49 -8.02 -15.53
CA ILE A 56 -4.87 -8.34 -14.15
C ILE A 56 -3.99 -7.54 -13.19
N TRP A 57 -2.65 -7.59 -13.35
CA TRP A 57 -1.72 -6.88 -12.47
C TRP A 57 -1.80 -5.35 -12.61
N ASN A 58 -2.03 -4.85 -13.81
CA ASN A 58 -2.30 -3.43 -14.04
C ASN A 58 -3.53 -2.98 -13.28
N THR A 59 -4.64 -3.74 -13.37
CA THR A 59 -5.89 -3.42 -12.65
C THR A 59 -5.69 -3.49 -11.13
N VAL A 60 -4.94 -4.48 -10.62
CA VAL A 60 -4.56 -4.56 -9.20
C VAL A 60 -3.79 -3.31 -8.79
N THR A 61 -2.78 -2.92 -9.57
CA THR A 61 -1.94 -1.75 -9.28
C THR A 61 -2.74 -0.45 -9.32
N ASP A 62 -3.66 -0.30 -10.27
CA ASP A 62 -4.55 0.86 -10.37
C ASP A 62 -5.45 1.00 -9.14
N ASP A 63 -6.08 -0.11 -8.70
CA ASP A 63 -6.92 -0.12 -7.50
C ASP A 63 -6.12 0.27 -6.25
N LEU A 64 -4.88 -0.21 -6.14
CA LEU A 64 -3.98 0.13 -5.02
C LEU A 64 -3.57 1.61 -5.01
N CYS A 65 -3.17 2.14 -6.17
CA CYS A 65 -2.85 3.56 -6.30
C CYS A 65 -4.07 4.43 -5.98
N GLN A 66 -5.24 4.05 -6.44
CA GLN A 66 -6.49 4.75 -6.11
C GLN A 66 -6.79 4.75 -4.61
N ARG A 67 -6.48 3.67 -3.89
CA ARG A 67 -6.63 3.60 -2.42
C ARG A 67 -5.63 4.52 -1.71
N ILE A 68 -4.38 4.60 -2.20
CA ILE A 68 -3.39 5.55 -1.69
C ILE A 68 -3.89 7.00 -1.88
N ASP A 69 -4.38 7.34 -3.07
CA ASP A 69 -4.94 8.66 -3.36
C ASP A 69 -6.15 8.97 -2.48
N THR A 70 -7.03 8.00 -2.28
CA THR A 70 -8.19 8.12 -1.38
C THR A 70 -7.74 8.38 0.07
N ASN A 71 -6.68 7.71 0.54
CA ASN A 71 -6.09 7.95 1.85
C ASN A 71 -5.54 9.38 1.97
N ILE A 72 -4.81 9.86 0.95
CA ILE A 72 -4.28 11.23 0.90
C ILE A 72 -5.42 12.24 0.97
N HIS A 73 -6.46 12.07 0.15
CA HIS A 73 -7.63 12.98 0.15
C HIS A 73 -8.36 12.98 1.49
N ALA A 74 -8.57 11.80 2.08
CA ALA A 74 -9.21 11.69 3.39
C ALA A 74 -8.38 12.30 4.52
N ALA A 75 -7.05 12.27 4.41
CA ALA A 75 -6.16 12.93 5.36
C ALA A 75 -6.20 14.44 5.22
N ASN A 76 -6.32 14.99 4.00
CA ASN A 76 -6.43 16.44 3.76
C ASN A 76 -7.68 17.05 4.42
N GLY A 77 -8.72 16.27 4.71
CA GLY A 77 -9.87 16.71 5.49
C GLY A 77 -9.61 16.90 6.99
N GLN A 78 -8.42 16.52 7.49
CA GLN A 78 -8.02 16.74 8.88
C GLN A 78 -7.44 18.15 9.04
N PRO A 79 -8.04 19.03 9.84
CA PRO A 79 -7.60 20.42 9.96
C PRO A 79 -6.24 20.52 10.67
N GLU A 80 -5.95 19.60 11.59
CA GLU A 80 -4.75 19.60 12.41
C GLU A 80 -3.65 18.79 11.73
N PRO A 81 -2.45 19.38 11.43
CA PRO A 81 -1.39 18.74 10.67
C PRO A 81 -0.87 17.43 11.27
N PHE A 82 -0.79 17.35 12.59
CA PHE A 82 -0.32 16.17 13.31
C PHE A 82 -1.29 14.98 13.15
N ASN A 83 -2.60 15.24 13.26
CA ASN A 83 -3.62 14.22 13.00
C ASN A 83 -3.63 13.80 11.54
N ARG A 84 -3.30 14.72 10.62
CA ARG A 84 -3.14 14.44 9.19
C ARG A 84 -2.00 13.46 8.95
N LEU A 85 -0.82 13.68 9.56
CA LEU A 85 0.31 12.76 9.52
C LEU A 85 -0.06 11.35 10.01
N ARG A 86 -0.68 11.29 11.19
CA ARG A 86 -1.13 10.02 11.75
C ARG A 86 -2.08 9.28 10.81
N ARG A 87 -3.03 9.99 10.20
CA ARG A 87 -3.97 9.39 9.25
C ARG A 87 -3.29 8.88 7.98
N LEU A 88 -2.34 9.64 7.41
CA LEU A 88 -1.58 9.22 6.23
C LEU A 88 -0.85 7.90 6.47
N ILE A 89 -0.09 7.81 7.55
CA ILE A 89 0.72 6.62 7.87
C ILE A 89 -0.19 5.43 8.25
N MET A 90 -1.18 5.64 9.12
CA MET A 90 -2.10 4.57 9.52
C MET A 90 -2.93 4.05 8.35
N GLY A 91 -3.35 4.92 7.43
CA GLY A 91 -4.05 4.51 6.21
C GLY A 91 -3.18 3.64 5.31
N GLN A 92 -1.89 3.94 5.20
CA GLN A 92 -0.95 3.11 4.45
C GLN A 92 -0.67 1.77 5.14
N LEU A 93 -0.55 1.76 6.46
CA LEU A 93 -0.43 0.51 7.24
C LEU A 93 -1.68 -0.35 7.11
N GLN A 94 -2.88 0.24 7.12
CA GLN A 94 -4.13 -0.46 6.89
C GLN A 94 -4.17 -1.09 5.50
N LEU A 95 -3.74 -0.35 4.46
CA LEU A 95 -3.67 -0.87 3.09
C LEU A 95 -2.74 -2.10 3.00
N LEU A 96 -1.58 -2.07 3.65
CA LEU A 96 -0.66 -3.21 3.72
C LEU A 96 -1.25 -4.39 4.49
N HIS A 97 -1.97 -4.13 5.58
CA HIS A 97 -2.65 -5.17 6.36
C HIS A 97 -3.74 -5.87 5.53
N ASP A 98 -4.56 -5.09 4.83
CA ASP A 98 -5.67 -5.62 4.02
C ASP A 98 -5.19 -6.32 2.75
N HIS A 99 -3.99 -5.96 2.27
CA HIS A 99 -3.38 -6.50 1.07
C HIS A 99 -1.91 -6.89 1.31
N PRO A 100 -1.65 -7.96 2.09
CA PRO A 100 -0.29 -8.31 2.50
C PRO A 100 0.63 -8.78 1.35
N ALA A 101 0.08 -9.06 0.18
CA ALA A 101 0.87 -9.34 -1.04
C ALA A 101 1.50 -8.10 -1.67
N LEU A 102 1.08 -6.88 -1.29
CA LEU A 102 1.55 -5.64 -1.91
C LEU A 102 3.06 -5.47 -1.97
N PRO A 103 3.82 -5.72 -0.89
CA PRO A 103 5.27 -5.59 -0.94
C PRO A 103 5.91 -6.56 -1.94
N GLU A 104 5.34 -7.75 -2.13
CA GLU A 104 5.84 -8.73 -3.11
C GLU A 104 5.57 -8.29 -4.55
N ILE A 105 4.39 -7.71 -4.82
CA ILE A 105 4.04 -7.19 -6.15
C ILE A 105 4.99 -6.07 -6.57
N MET A 106 5.42 -5.22 -5.62
CA MET A 106 6.37 -4.13 -5.89
C MET A 106 7.75 -4.63 -6.33
N VAL A 107 8.14 -5.85 -5.94
CA VAL A 107 9.44 -6.46 -6.29
C VAL A 107 9.31 -7.61 -7.30
N MET A 108 8.13 -7.80 -7.87
CA MET A 108 7.83 -8.85 -8.85
C MET A 108 8.77 -8.81 -10.05
N ARG A 109 9.18 -10.00 -10.52
CA ARG A 109 10.11 -10.21 -11.65
C ARG A 109 9.57 -11.20 -12.67
N ASP A 110 8.27 -11.34 -12.81
CA ASP A 110 7.66 -12.23 -13.81
C ASP A 110 8.00 -11.74 -15.23
N PRO A 111 8.66 -12.56 -16.07
CA PRO A 111 9.02 -12.18 -17.43
C PRO A 111 7.80 -11.98 -18.35
N ASN A 112 6.63 -12.50 -17.96
CA ASN A 112 5.37 -12.36 -18.71
C ASN A 112 4.54 -11.16 -18.26
N VAL A 113 5.10 -10.27 -17.43
CA VAL A 113 4.42 -9.07 -16.91
C VAL A 113 5.33 -7.87 -17.09
N ASP A 114 4.81 -6.75 -17.60
CA ASP A 114 5.56 -5.50 -17.65
C ASP A 114 5.76 -4.93 -16.25
N ALA A 115 6.70 -5.53 -15.53
CA ALA A 115 7.08 -5.11 -14.19
C ALA A 115 7.63 -3.67 -14.17
N THR A 116 8.08 -3.12 -15.29
CA THR A 116 8.58 -1.74 -15.38
C THR A 116 7.41 -0.76 -15.28
N ALA A 117 6.34 -0.98 -16.03
CA ALA A 117 5.14 -0.15 -15.98
C ALA A 117 4.50 -0.19 -14.58
N ILE A 118 4.39 -1.37 -13.97
CA ILE A 118 3.88 -1.55 -12.60
C ILE A 118 4.73 -0.75 -11.61
N ARG A 119 6.07 -0.93 -11.63
CA ARG A 119 6.98 -0.21 -10.71
C ARG A 119 6.91 1.30 -10.90
N THR A 120 6.88 1.79 -12.14
CA THR A 120 6.76 3.22 -12.42
C THR A 120 5.48 3.79 -11.81
N ARG A 121 4.36 3.10 -12.00
CA ARG A 121 3.05 3.52 -11.47
C ARG A 121 3.04 3.55 -9.95
N VAL A 122 3.54 2.49 -9.29
CA VAL A 122 3.66 2.41 -7.83
C VAL A 122 4.59 3.51 -7.31
N THR A 123 5.74 3.74 -7.95
CA THR A 123 6.68 4.80 -7.55
C THR A 123 6.01 6.18 -7.62
N THR A 124 5.19 6.43 -8.64
CA THR A 124 4.47 7.70 -8.81
C THR A 124 3.45 7.91 -7.68
N CYS A 125 2.60 6.91 -7.40
CA CYS A 125 1.60 7.05 -6.34
C CYS A 125 2.22 7.11 -4.93
N MET A 126 3.30 6.37 -4.68
CA MET A 126 4.06 6.47 -3.42
C MET A 126 4.78 7.81 -3.29
N GLY A 127 5.24 8.40 -4.39
CA GLY A 127 5.76 9.76 -4.43
C GLY A 127 4.73 10.80 -3.98
N GLY A 128 3.49 10.64 -4.42
CA GLY A 128 2.35 11.47 -3.97
C GLY A 128 2.11 11.36 -2.45
N LEU A 129 2.13 10.14 -1.91
CA LEU A 129 2.02 9.91 -0.46
C LEU A 129 3.17 10.57 0.31
N ARG A 130 4.42 10.36 -0.16
CA ARG A 130 5.60 10.99 0.45
C ARG A 130 5.48 12.52 0.47
N ALA A 131 5.08 13.13 -0.64
CA ALA A 131 4.87 14.58 -0.73
C ALA A 131 3.77 15.07 0.23
N ALA A 132 2.69 14.29 0.42
CA ALA A 132 1.64 14.62 1.39
C ALA A 132 2.15 14.56 2.84
N ILE A 133 2.98 13.57 3.17
CA ILE A 133 3.62 13.45 4.50
C ILE A 133 4.56 14.63 4.74
N HIS A 134 5.47 14.93 3.79
CA HIS A 134 6.40 16.05 3.89
C HIS A 134 5.68 17.38 4.13
N ARG A 135 4.61 17.66 3.38
CA ARG A 135 3.80 18.86 3.54
C ARG A 135 3.17 18.95 4.93
N ALA A 136 2.58 17.84 5.42
CA ALA A 136 1.98 17.81 6.74
C ALA A 136 3.02 17.99 7.87
N ILE A 137 4.27 17.53 7.69
CA ILE A 137 5.38 17.80 8.60
C ILE A 137 5.71 19.30 8.61
N SER A 138 5.93 19.90 7.43
CA SER A 138 6.25 21.33 7.33
C SER A 138 5.15 22.22 7.95
N GLU A 139 3.89 21.86 7.72
CA GLU A 139 2.76 22.56 8.34
C GLU A 139 2.72 22.36 9.87
N ALA A 140 3.08 21.17 10.38
CA ALA A 140 3.15 20.91 11.81
C ALA A 140 4.32 21.65 12.48
N GLN A 141 5.45 21.82 11.78
CA GLN A 141 6.57 22.65 12.22
C GLN A 141 6.19 24.11 12.27
N ALA A 142 5.45 24.62 11.29
CA ALA A 142 5.00 26.01 11.24
C ALA A 142 4.05 26.41 12.40
N VAL A 143 3.44 25.43 13.09
CA VAL A 143 2.58 25.61 14.25
C VAL A 143 3.17 25.00 15.54
N ASP A 144 4.47 24.78 15.58
CA ASP A 144 5.24 24.27 16.72
C ASP A 144 4.75 22.91 17.28
N LYS A 145 4.12 22.09 16.44
CA LYS A 145 3.70 20.72 16.80
C LYS A 145 4.78 19.66 16.53
N ILE A 146 5.70 19.95 15.63
CA ILE A 146 6.93 19.21 15.37
C ILE A 146 8.09 20.19 15.51
N ARG A 147 9.21 19.73 16.03
CA ARG A 147 10.43 20.52 16.23
C ARG A 147 10.88 21.15 14.90
N SER A 148 11.07 22.45 14.88
CA SER A 148 11.51 23.24 13.73
C SER A 148 13.02 23.16 13.48
N ASP A 149 13.80 22.66 14.45
CA ASP A 149 15.25 22.41 14.33
C ASP A 149 15.58 21.10 13.57
N LEU A 150 14.58 20.25 13.30
CA LEU A 150 14.73 19.03 12.52
C LEU A 150 14.43 19.30 11.04
N ASP A 151 15.23 18.70 10.17
CA ASP A 151 14.97 18.75 8.73
C ASP A 151 13.67 18.01 8.37
N ALA A 152 12.78 18.66 7.63
CA ALA A 152 11.47 18.10 7.27
C ALA A 152 11.59 16.86 6.37
N GLU A 153 12.64 16.80 5.54
CA GLU A 153 12.91 15.66 4.67
C GLU A 153 13.38 14.44 5.48
N ASP A 154 14.22 14.65 6.49
CA ASP A 154 14.65 13.60 7.41
C ASP A 154 13.48 13.08 8.26
N CYS A 155 12.63 13.98 8.77
CA CYS A 155 11.39 13.59 9.45
C CYS A 155 10.48 12.76 8.54
N THR A 156 10.37 13.14 7.26
CA THR A 156 9.61 12.39 6.25
C THR A 156 10.19 11.00 6.06
N ASN A 157 11.52 10.87 5.93
CA ASN A 157 12.21 9.60 5.78
C ASN A 157 11.97 8.68 6.97
N LEU A 158 12.04 9.20 8.19
CA LEU A 158 11.77 8.44 9.41
C LEU A 158 10.33 7.90 9.44
N LEU A 159 9.34 8.72 9.12
CA LEU A 159 7.93 8.29 9.14
C LEU A 159 7.61 7.30 8.02
N VAL A 160 8.13 7.52 6.81
CA VAL A 160 8.03 6.56 5.70
C VAL A 160 8.74 5.25 6.06
N GLY A 161 9.84 5.32 6.82
CA GLY A 161 10.58 4.17 7.33
C GLY A 161 9.73 3.21 8.19
N VAL A 162 8.73 3.71 8.94
CA VAL A 162 7.78 2.84 9.65
C VAL A 162 7.02 1.97 8.66
N VAL A 163 6.47 2.58 7.60
CA VAL A 163 5.70 1.86 6.58
C VAL A 163 6.58 0.83 5.87
N GLN A 164 7.79 1.24 5.47
CA GLN A 164 8.75 0.36 4.79
C GLN A 164 9.21 -0.79 5.68
N GLY A 165 9.51 -0.53 6.95
CA GLY A 165 9.89 -1.56 7.92
C GLY A 165 8.76 -2.57 8.15
N MET A 166 7.50 -2.11 8.22
CA MET A 166 6.35 -2.98 8.34
C MET A 166 6.09 -3.78 7.05
N ALA A 167 6.27 -3.18 5.86
CA ALA A 167 6.20 -3.89 4.58
C ALA A 167 7.25 -4.99 4.48
N LEU A 168 8.50 -4.72 4.90
CA LEU A 168 9.57 -5.70 4.93
C LEU A 168 9.28 -6.87 5.89
N ARG A 169 8.60 -6.61 7.01
CA ARG A 169 8.14 -7.68 7.92
C ARG A 169 7.13 -8.61 7.24
N LEU A 170 6.19 -8.08 6.46
CA LEU A 170 5.26 -8.91 5.67
C LEU A 170 5.99 -9.77 4.65
N LEU A 171 6.96 -9.21 3.93
CA LEU A 171 7.80 -9.96 2.97
C LEU A 171 8.53 -11.13 3.65
N ARG A 172 9.06 -10.91 4.86
CA ARG A 172 9.92 -11.88 5.52
C ARG A 172 9.15 -12.93 6.32
N PHE A 173 8.13 -12.53 7.06
CA PHE A 173 7.48 -13.39 8.05
C PHE A 173 6.06 -13.80 7.66
N ARG A 174 5.44 -13.10 6.69
CA ARG A 174 4.05 -13.34 6.26
C ARG A 174 3.03 -13.37 7.40
N GLU A 175 3.34 -12.70 8.54
CA GLU A 175 2.53 -12.67 9.74
C GLU A 175 1.80 -11.33 9.85
N PRO A 176 0.50 -11.25 9.49
CA PRO A 176 -0.28 -10.03 9.68
C PRO A 176 -0.72 -9.82 11.13
N GLU A 177 -0.55 -10.84 12.01
CA GLU A 177 -0.94 -10.75 13.41
C GLU A 177 -0.20 -9.62 14.11
N ASN A 178 -0.95 -8.80 14.86
CA ASN A 178 -0.45 -7.60 15.54
C ASN A 178 0.18 -6.53 14.63
N PHE A 179 0.08 -6.65 13.31
CA PHE A 179 0.68 -5.74 12.35
C PHE A 179 0.28 -4.28 12.61
N LEU A 180 -1.01 -3.99 12.62
CA LEU A 180 -1.52 -2.64 12.85
C LEU A 180 -1.16 -2.11 14.23
N ARG A 181 -1.24 -2.94 15.26
CA ARG A 181 -0.85 -2.56 16.63
C ARG A 181 0.63 -2.20 16.73
N THR A 182 1.49 -3.01 16.09
CA THR A 182 2.94 -2.73 16.06
C THR A 182 3.22 -1.46 15.27
N GLY A 183 2.62 -1.30 14.09
CA GLY A 183 2.79 -0.11 13.26
C GLY A 183 2.32 1.17 13.97
N ALA A 184 1.15 1.14 14.62
CA ALA A 184 0.64 2.26 15.41
C ALA A 184 1.59 2.65 16.54
N ARG A 185 2.08 1.65 17.30
CA ARG A 185 3.03 1.89 18.41
C ARG A 185 4.35 2.50 17.92
N LEU A 186 4.89 2.04 16.79
CA LEU A 186 6.11 2.58 16.20
C LEU A 186 5.89 4.01 15.70
N LEU A 187 4.75 4.27 15.08
CA LEU A 187 4.36 5.61 14.65
C LEU A 187 4.24 6.55 15.85
N ASP A 188 3.53 6.14 16.91
CA ASP A 188 3.33 6.96 18.11
C ASP A 188 4.68 7.28 18.77
N LEU A 189 5.61 6.32 18.84
CA LEU A 189 6.96 6.54 19.35
C LEU A 189 7.72 7.57 18.51
N GLN A 190 7.70 7.45 17.18
CA GLN A 190 8.38 8.42 16.32
C GLN A 190 7.76 9.81 16.42
N LEU A 191 6.43 9.92 16.40
CA LEU A 191 5.76 11.21 16.55
C LEU A 191 6.11 11.86 17.88
N LYS A 192 6.18 11.07 18.97
CA LYS A 192 6.62 11.56 20.28
C LYS A 192 8.04 12.14 20.22
N LEU A 193 8.99 11.40 19.62
CA LEU A 193 10.38 11.87 19.48
C LEU A 193 10.52 13.14 18.62
N LEU A 194 9.64 13.31 17.62
CA LEU A 194 9.63 14.51 16.78
C LEU A 194 9.01 15.73 17.47
N THR A 195 8.25 15.54 18.55
CA THR A 195 7.59 16.61 19.31
C THR A 195 8.34 17.00 20.59
N GLU A 196 9.10 16.06 21.20
CA GLU A 196 9.83 16.31 22.43
C GLU A 196 11.15 17.07 22.15
N HIS A 197 11.39 18.16 22.89
CA HIS A 197 12.68 18.84 22.92
C HIS A 197 13.63 17.97 23.77
N GLY A 198 14.27 16.99 23.13
CA GLY A 198 15.35 16.25 23.76
C GLY A 198 16.64 17.07 23.65
N GLU A 199 17.22 17.45 24.76
CA GLU A 199 18.64 17.86 24.77
C GLU A 199 19.46 16.63 24.38
N LEU A 200 19.93 16.59 23.13
CA LEU A 200 21.01 15.70 22.74
C LEU A 200 22.28 16.25 23.40
N GLN A 201 22.66 15.69 24.54
CA GLN A 201 23.95 15.90 25.15
C GLN A 201 25.04 15.15 24.38
#